data_8f5d9909d67381180cb6dda23d8137d6
#
_entry.id   8f5d9909d67381180cb6dda23d8137d6
#
_cell.length_a   1.000
_cell.length_b   1.000
_cell.length_c   1.000
_cell.angle_alpha   90.00
_cell.angle_beta   90.00
_cell.angle_gamma   90.00
#
_symmetry.space_group_name_H-M   'P 1'
#
loop_
_entity.id
_entity.type
_entity.pdbx_description
1 polymer ?
#
loop_
_entity_poly.entity_id
_entity_poly.type
_entity_poly.pdbx_seq_one_letter_code
_entity_poly.pdbx_strand_id
1 'polypeptide(L)'
;IVDWNAQLRHQVIEMAHRHKGTGFVRIIQRCPVYVDSIGKTLQDEPARLKLLTHENGIQVDDSVRKLFPNHAEHDPSDLAAALTIAADSSVLPLGILYRNPDAPCYDDMSQVGMDMSVEDRLAGMNQALDHFAI
;
A
#
# COMPACT_ATOMS: atom_id res chain seq x y z
N ILE A 1 5.51 -5.60 -2.91
CA ILE A 1 5.24 -6.67 -3.90
C ILE A 1 6.29 -6.69 -5.00
N VAL A 2 6.30 -7.74 -5.81
CA VAL A 2 7.18 -7.88 -6.97
C VAL A 2 6.39 -7.74 -8.28
N ASP A 3 7.05 -7.22 -9.33
CA ASP A 3 6.38 -6.95 -10.62
C ASP A 3 6.13 -8.19 -11.47
N TRP A 4 6.93 -9.26 -11.30
CA TRP A 4 6.84 -10.49 -12.09
C TRP A 4 5.73 -11.46 -11.64
N ASN A 5 5.05 -11.20 -10.49
CA ASN A 5 3.87 -11.96 -10.10
C ASN A 5 2.60 -11.12 -10.30
N ALA A 6 1.90 -11.35 -11.40
CA ALA A 6 0.73 -10.57 -11.79
C ALA A 6 -0.44 -10.74 -10.82
N GLN A 7 -0.63 -11.94 -10.25
CA GLN A 7 -1.73 -12.23 -9.32
C GLN A 7 -1.55 -11.46 -8.01
N LEU A 8 -0.36 -11.52 -7.38
CA LEU A 8 -0.06 -10.75 -6.17
C LEU A 8 -0.16 -9.24 -6.42
N ARG A 9 0.37 -8.78 -7.55
CA ARG A 9 0.32 -7.37 -7.92
C ARG A 9 -1.11 -6.87 -8.04
N HIS A 10 -1.98 -7.62 -8.73
CA HIS A 10 -3.39 -7.26 -8.89
C HIS A 10 -4.09 -7.16 -7.54
N GLN A 11 -3.98 -8.17 -6.68
CA GLN A 11 -4.63 -8.19 -5.37
C GLN A 11 -4.18 -7.02 -4.48
N VAL A 12 -2.87 -6.76 -4.38
CA VAL A 12 -2.36 -5.69 -3.52
C VAL A 12 -2.77 -4.30 -4.02
N ILE A 13 -2.72 -4.06 -5.34
CA ILE A 13 -3.14 -2.78 -5.92
C ILE A 13 -4.65 -2.59 -5.73
N GLU A 14 -5.45 -3.63 -5.94
CA GLU A 14 -6.89 -3.58 -5.74
C GLU A 14 -7.24 -3.28 -4.27
N MET A 15 -6.57 -3.92 -3.32
CA MET A 15 -6.78 -3.68 -1.89
C MET A 15 -6.36 -2.26 -1.49
N ALA A 16 -5.25 -1.76 -2.02
CA ALA A 16 -4.80 -0.39 -1.79
C ALA A 16 -5.78 0.63 -2.39
N HIS A 17 -6.34 0.36 -3.57
CA HIS A 17 -7.35 1.21 -4.20
C HIS A 17 -8.67 1.25 -3.42
N ARG A 18 -9.08 0.12 -2.84
CA ARG A 18 -10.32 0.03 -2.03
C ARG A 18 -10.16 0.60 -0.62
N HIS A 19 -8.93 0.86 -0.18
CA HIS A 19 -8.68 1.44 1.12
C HIS A 19 -9.10 2.92 1.13
N LYS A 20 -9.88 3.33 2.12
CA LYS A 20 -10.39 4.72 2.23
C LYS A 20 -9.33 5.74 2.63
N GLY A 21 -8.24 5.33 3.21
CA GLY A 21 -7.13 6.19 3.62
C GLY A 21 -6.03 6.27 2.56
N THR A 22 -4.87 6.77 2.96
CA THR A 22 -3.67 6.79 2.10
C THR A 22 -3.14 5.38 1.91
N GLY A 23 -3.11 4.90 0.67
CA GLY A 23 -2.50 3.63 0.30
C GLY A 23 -1.07 3.84 -0.23
N PHE A 24 -0.09 3.13 0.35
CA PHE A 24 1.28 3.09 -0.14
C PHE A 24 1.62 1.68 -0.65
N VAL A 25 1.96 1.57 -1.93
CA VAL A 25 2.34 0.30 -2.55
C VAL A 25 3.77 0.38 -3.06
N ARG A 26 4.65 -0.45 -2.51
CA ARG A 26 6.01 -0.62 -3.02
C ARG A 26 6.06 -1.78 -3.99
N ILE A 27 6.41 -1.49 -5.26
CA ILE A 27 6.59 -2.51 -6.30
C ILE A 27 8.09 -2.63 -6.60
N ILE A 28 8.62 -3.83 -6.37
CA ILE A 28 10.01 -4.14 -6.69
C ILE A 28 10.04 -4.67 -8.10
N GLN A 29 10.73 -3.95 -8.95
CA GLN A 29 10.89 -4.29 -10.36
C GLN A 29 12.36 -4.46 -10.71
N ARG A 30 12.63 -5.24 -11.74
CA ARG A 30 13.94 -5.31 -12.37
C ARG A 30 14.14 -4.08 -13.25
N CYS A 31 15.18 -3.31 -12.95
CA CYS A 31 15.59 -2.20 -13.80
C CYS A 31 16.88 -2.57 -14.54
N PRO A 32 16.82 -2.94 -15.83
CA PRO A 32 18.01 -3.39 -16.56
C PRO A 32 19.06 -2.28 -16.78
N VAL A 33 18.66 -1.02 -16.62
CA VAL A 33 19.55 0.13 -16.87
C VAL A 33 20.32 0.54 -15.62
N TYR A 34 19.66 0.59 -14.46
CA TYR A 34 20.26 1.13 -13.23
C TYR A 34 20.55 0.07 -12.17
N VAL A 35 19.75 -0.97 -12.07
CA VAL A 35 19.82 -1.96 -10.99
C VAL A 35 19.46 -3.36 -11.53
N ASP A 36 20.26 -3.88 -12.44
CA ASP A 36 20.03 -5.22 -13.01
C ASP A 36 20.15 -6.34 -11.94
N SER A 37 20.98 -6.09 -10.91
CA SER A 37 21.30 -7.13 -9.93
C SER A 37 20.18 -7.41 -8.92
N ILE A 38 19.41 -6.41 -8.46
CA ILE A 38 18.45 -6.60 -7.34
C ILE A 38 17.28 -7.48 -7.76
N GLY A 39 16.63 -7.18 -8.88
CA GLY A 39 15.47 -7.95 -9.33
C GLY A 39 15.85 -9.38 -9.71
N LYS A 40 16.98 -9.58 -10.38
CA LYS A 40 17.48 -10.90 -10.75
C LYS A 40 17.85 -11.72 -9.50
N THR A 41 18.60 -11.13 -8.56
CA THR A 41 18.97 -11.80 -7.31
C THR A 41 17.75 -12.26 -6.52
N LEU A 42 16.68 -11.45 -6.45
CA LEU A 42 15.47 -11.83 -5.73
C LEU A 42 14.65 -12.92 -6.44
N GLN A 43 14.70 -13.01 -7.77
CA GLN A 43 14.10 -14.11 -8.50
C GLN A 43 14.89 -15.42 -8.32
N ASP A 44 16.22 -15.32 -8.30
CA ASP A 44 17.12 -16.46 -8.13
C ASP A 44 17.17 -16.97 -6.67
N GLU A 45 16.84 -16.10 -5.70
CA GLU A 45 16.84 -16.38 -4.27
C GLU A 45 15.45 -16.20 -3.65
N PRO A 46 14.43 -16.99 -4.02
CA PRO A 46 13.05 -16.79 -3.56
C PRO A 46 12.88 -16.94 -2.04
N ALA A 47 13.83 -17.59 -1.35
CA ALA A 47 13.85 -17.70 0.10
C ALA A 47 14.03 -16.33 0.81
N ARG A 48 14.56 -15.33 0.13
CA ARG A 48 14.65 -13.94 0.64
C ARG A 48 13.32 -13.19 0.56
N LEU A 49 12.34 -13.72 -0.15
CA LEU A 49 11.01 -13.16 -0.27
C LEU A 49 10.10 -13.86 0.74
N LYS A 50 9.54 -13.11 1.69
CA LYS A 50 8.62 -13.63 2.71
C LYS A 50 7.19 -13.27 2.34
N LEU A 51 6.42 -14.26 1.89
CA LEU A 51 5.02 -14.07 1.54
C LEU A 51 4.16 -13.99 2.81
N LEU A 52 3.46 -12.88 2.98
CA LEU A 52 2.52 -12.65 4.08
C LEU A 52 1.10 -12.94 3.59
N THR A 53 0.41 -13.86 4.24
CA THR A 53 -0.97 -14.24 3.90
C THR A 53 -1.87 -14.12 5.11
N HIS A 54 -3.11 -13.66 4.91
CA HIS A 54 -4.12 -13.57 5.95
C HIS A 54 -5.51 -13.38 5.32
N GLU A 55 -6.57 -13.73 6.04
CA GLU A 55 -7.95 -13.49 5.57
C GLU A 55 -8.27 -12.01 5.35
N ASN A 56 -7.70 -11.12 6.18
CA ASN A 56 -7.81 -9.66 6.07
C ASN A 56 -6.74 -9.03 5.16
N GLY A 57 -5.87 -9.84 4.58
CA GLY A 57 -4.79 -9.46 3.69
C GLY A 57 -4.94 -10.11 2.32
N ILE A 58 -3.82 -10.59 1.78
CA ILE A 58 -3.84 -11.36 0.53
C ILE A 58 -4.06 -12.85 0.80
N GLN A 59 -4.77 -13.49 -0.10
CA GLN A 59 -4.92 -14.92 -0.15
C GLN A 59 -4.37 -15.43 -1.47
N VAL A 60 -3.62 -16.50 -1.42
CA VAL A 60 -2.99 -17.09 -2.60
C VAL A 60 -3.33 -18.57 -2.69
N ASP A 61 -3.45 -19.06 -3.91
CA ASP A 61 -3.58 -20.47 -4.16
C ASP A 61 -2.24 -21.23 -3.96
N ASP A 62 -2.31 -22.54 -3.97
CA ASP A 62 -1.14 -23.39 -3.78
C ASP A 62 -0.07 -23.21 -4.86
N SER A 63 -0.45 -22.79 -6.06
CA SER A 63 0.49 -22.57 -7.15
C SER A 63 1.38 -21.35 -6.87
N VAL A 64 0.80 -20.26 -6.38
CA VAL A 64 1.54 -19.06 -5.96
C VAL A 64 2.35 -19.34 -4.70
N ARG A 65 1.74 -20.05 -3.72
CA ARG A 65 2.45 -20.41 -2.47
C ARG A 65 3.73 -21.19 -2.71
N LYS A 66 3.73 -22.09 -3.67
CA LYS A 66 4.93 -22.89 -4.04
C LYS A 66 6.07 -22.05 -4.62
N LEU A 67 5.78 -20.87 -5.16
CA LEU A 67 6.81 -19.96 -5.68
C LEU A 67 7.56 -19.23 -4.56
N PHE A 68 6.98 -19.17 -3.36
CA PHE A 68 7.54 -18.48 -2.22
C PHE A 68 7.70 -19.44 -1.03
N PRO A 69 8.85 -20.14 -0.94
CA PRO A 69 9.10 -21.15 0.10
C PRO A 69 9.08 -20.54 1.51
N ASN A 70 9.44 -19.25 1.64
CA ASN A 70 9.34 -18.52 2.89
C ASN A 70 7.98 -17.79 2.93
N HIS A 71 7.07 -18.27 3.78
CA HIS A 71 5.75 -17.66 3.95
C HIS A 71 5.35 -17.68 5.43
N ALA A 72 4.51 -16.74 5.82
CA ALA A 72 3.98 -16.62 7.16
C ALA A 72 2.54 -16.10 7.13
N GLU A 73 1.76 -16.53 8.09
CA GLU A 73 0.49 -15.90 8.40
C GLU A 73 0.77 -14.58 9.15
N HIS A 74 0.14 -13.49 8.72
CA HIS A 74 0.33 -12.17 9.28
C HIS A 74 -0.94 -11.35 9.18
N ASP A 75 -1.55 -11.02 10.32
CA ASP A 75 -2.69 -10.10 10.37
C ASP A 75 -2.21 -8.66 10.09
N PRO A 76 -2.63 -8.04 8.98
CA PRO A 76 -2.21 -6.68 8.66
C PRO A 76 -2.76 -5.60 9.60
N SER A 77 -3.69 -5.91 10.50
CA SER A 77 -4.15 -4.98 11.53
C SER A 77 -3.20 -4.89 12.73
N ASP A 78 -2.29 -5.85 12.90
CA ASP A 78 -1.29 -5.84 13.98
C ASP A 78 -0.09 -4.97 13.62
N LEU A 79 -0.09 -3.73 14.11
CA LEU A 79 1.00 -2.77 13.92
C LEU A 79 2.32 -3.26 14.52
N ALA A 80 2.30 -3.93 15.68
CA ALA A 80 3.52 -4.37 16.34
C ALA A 80 4.20 -5.49 15.55
N ALA A 81 3.43 -6.45 15.06
CA ALA A 81 3.91 -7.49 14.16
C ALA A 81 4.43 -6.88 12.84
N ALA A 82 3.71 -5.92 12.26
CA ALA A 82 4.14 -5.23 11.03
C ALA A 82 5.48 -4.53 11.20
N LEU A 83 5.69 -3.82 12.32
CA LEU A 83 6.97 -3.16 12.64
C LEU A 83 8.10 -4.17 12.83
N THR A 84 7.84 -5.29 13.48
CA THR A 84 8.81 -6.37 13.65
C THR A 84 9.24 -6.96 12.31
N ILE A 85 8.28 -7.23 11.42
CA ILE A 85 8.57 -7.73 10.07
C ILE A 85 9.33 -6.69 9.25
N ALA A 86 8.98 -5.41 9.35
CA ALA A 86 9.65 -4.33 8.64
C ALA A 86 11.10 -4.11 9.09
N ALA A 87 11.41 -4.39 10.36
CA ALA A 87 12.76 -4.27 10.92
C ALA A 87 13.68 -5.44 10.51
N ASP A 88 13.13 -6.56 10.06
CA ASP A 88 13.92 -7.72 9.60
C ASP A 88 14.50 -7.44 8.22
N SER A 89 15.77 -7.05 8.19
CA SER A 89 16.50 -6.79 6.93
C SER A 89 16.95 -8.05 6.19
N SER A 90 16.80 -9.23 6.77
CA SER A 90 17.21 -10.51 6.16
C SER A 90 16.26 -10.96 5.06
N VAL A 91 14.99 -10.54 5.11
CA VAL A 91 13.95 -10.90 4.17
C VAL A 91 13.20 -9.67 3.65
N LEU A 92 12.59 -9.82 2.50
CA LEU A 92 11.71 -8.82 1.90
C LEU A 92 10.26 -9.28 2.02
N PRO A 93 9.41 -8.60 2.80
CA PRO A 93 8.00 -8.98 2.91
C PRO A 93 7.22 -8.67 1.63
N LEU A 94 6.39 -9.61 1.22
CA LEU A 94 5.44 -9.50 0.11
C LEU A 94 4.02 -9.66 0.64
N GLY A 95 3.12 -8.79 0.26
CA GLY A 95 1.72 -8.80 0.70
C GLY A 95 1.32 -7.49 1.37
N ILE A 96 0.33 -7.54 2.23
CA ILE A 96 -0.11 -6.39 3.01
C ILE A 96 0.64 -6.40 4.33
N LEU A 97 1.51 -5.42 4.53
CA LEU A 97 2.30 -5.32 5.76
C LEU A 97 1.48 -4.69 6.90
N TYR A 98 0.77 -3.61 6.61
CA TYR A 98 -0.08 -2.94 7.59
C TYR A 98 -1.31 -2.33 6.92
N ARG A 99 -2.44 -2.40 7.63
CA ARG A 99 -3.71 -1.79 7.22
C ARG A 99 -4.46 -1.32 8.46
N ASN A 100 -4.78 -0.04 8.51
CA ASN A 100 -5.68 0.53 9.52
C ASN A 100 -7.03 0.87 8.84
N PRO A 101 -8.09 0.06 9.04
CA PRO A 101 -9.39 0.32 8.43
C PRO A 101 -10.08 1.58 8.99
N ASP A 102 -9.68 2.01 10.19
CA ASP A 102 -10.25 3.18 10.88
C ASP A 102 -9.45 4.46 10.62
N ALA A 103 -8.43 4.39 9.76
CA ALA A 103 -7.67 5.59 9.40
C ALA A 103 -8.59 6.59 8.67
N PRO A 104 -8.62 7.86 9.10
CA PRO A 104 -9.44 8.86 8.45
C PRO A 104 -8.97 9.08 7.00
N CYS A 105 -9.93 9.23 6.10
CA CYS A 105 -9.62 9.66 4.74
C CYS A 105 -9.23 11.14 4.75
N TYR A 106 -8.22 11.50 3.95
CA TYR A 106 -7.81 12.90 3.82
C TYR A 106 -8.99 13.79 3.36
N ASP A 107 -9.81 13.29 2.44
CA ASP A 107 -10.97 14.01 1.95
C ASP A 107 -11.99 14.27 3.07
N ASP A 108 -12.24 13.28 3.94
CA ASP A 108 -13.14 13.45 5.08
C ASP A 108 -12.59 14.47 6.08
N MET A 109 -11.27 14.53 6.27
CA MET A 109 -10.61 15.50 7.14
C MET A 109 -10.53 16.90 6.51
N SER A 110 -10.37 16.97 5.18
CA SER A 110 -10.24 18.25 4.46
C SER A 110 -11.58 18.88 4.11
N GLN A 111 -12.68 18.16 4.27
CA GLN A 111 -14.05 18.64 4.06
C GLN A 111 -14.55 19.63 5.13
N VAL A 112 -13.64 20.25 5.87
CA VAL A 112 -13.97 21.37 6.76
C VAL A 112 -14.68 22.45 5.93
N GLY A 113 -16.02 22.51 6.06
CA GLY A 113 -16.86 23.46 5.34
C GLY A 113 -17.70 22.90 4.16
N MET A 114 -17.70 21.59 3.93
CA MET A 114 -18.60 21.00 2.90
C MET A 114 -20.08 20.98 3.30
N ASP A 115 -20.40 21.16 4.58
CA ASP A 115 -21.77 21.39 5.05
C ASP A 115 -22.27 22.82 4.80
N MET A 116 -21.43 23.68 4.22
CA MET A 116 -21.80 25.04 3.85
C MET A 116 -22.69 25.02 2.59
N SER A 117 -23.70 25.89 2.57
CA SER A 117 -24.51 26.11 1.38
C SER A 117 -23.64 26.56 0.18
N VAL A 118 -24.12 26.34 -1.04
CA VAL A 118 -23.41 26.83 -2.24
C VAL A 118 -23.18 28.34 -2.19
N GLU A 119 -24.16 29.09 -1.61
CA GLU A 119 -24.09 30.54 -1.46
C GLU A 119 -22.99 30.95 -0.49
N ASP A 120 -22.87 30.26 0.66
CA ASP A 120 -21.81 30.53 1.65
C ASP A 120 -20.41 30.20 1.09
N ARG A 121 -20.29 29.14 0.29
CA ARG A 121 -19.04 28.79 -0.39
C ARG A 121 -18.64 29.84 -1.42
N LEU A 122 -19.59 30.32 -2.22
CA LEU A 122 -19.35 31.40 -3.17
C LEU A 122 -18.99 32.71 -2.49
N ALA A 123 -19.65 33.04 -1.37
CA ALA A 123 -19.34 34.24 -0.58
C ALA A 123 -17.92 34.16 -0.01
N GLY A 124 -17.53 33.00 0.57
CA GLY A 124 -16.17 32.78 1.09
C GLY A 124 -15.11 32.82 -0.01
N MET A 125 -15.41 32.28 -1.19
CA MET A 125 -14.52 32.34 -2.35
C MET A 125 -14.33 33.77 -2.86
N ASN A 126 -15.40 34.55 -2.95
CA ASN A 126 -15.33 35.96 -3.35
C ASN A 126 -14.52 36.79 -2.33
N GLN A 127 -14.75 36.58 -1.04
CA GLN A 127 -13.99 37.24 0.03
C GLN A 127 -12.49 36.89 -0.06
N ALA A 128 -12.16 35.61 -0.34
CA ALA A 128 -10.77 35.20 -0.51
C ALA A 128 -10.13 35.85 -1.77
N LEU A 129 -10.88 35.94 -2.87
CA LEU A 129 -10.43 36.62 -4.09
C LEU A 129 -10.21 38.11 -3.89
N ASP A 130 -11.13 38.78 -3.18
CA ASP A 130 -11.00 40.20 -2.85
C ASP A 130 -9.74 40.50 -2.02
N HIS A 131 -9.32 39.56 -1.17
CA HIS A 131 -8.07 39.70 -0.41
C HIS A 131 -6.83 39.73 -1.28
N PHE A 132 -6.87 39.14 -2.48
CA PHE A 132 -5.77 39.11 -3.45
C PHE A 132 -5.96 40.12 -4.60
N ALA A 133 -7.09 40.83 -4.65
CA ALA A 133 -7.29 41.91 -5.61
C ALA A 133 -6.41 43.11 -5.23
N ILE A 134 -5.48 43.48 -6.10
CA ILE A 134 -4.59 44.63 -5.97
C ILE A 134 -5.26 45.84 -6.62
#